data_e65cc2c2e47714482e677d1f36bedd62
#
_entry.id   e65cc2c2e47714482e677d1f36bedd62
#
_cell.length_a   1.000
_cell.length_b   1.000
_cell.length_c   1.000
_cell.angle_alpha   90.00
_cell.angle_beta   90.00
_cell.angle_gamma   90.00
#
_symmetry.space_group_name_H-M   'P 1'
#
loop_
_entity.id
_entity.type
_entity.pdbx_description
1 polymer ?
#
loop_
_entity_poly.entity_id
_entity_poly.type
_entity_poly.pdbx_seq_one_letter_code
_entity_poly.pdbx_strand_id
1 'polypeptide(L)'
;MAESVLARICADKREHIKAQRKAKPLSAIEREAKAQSPVRGFAASLEKSIARTDTGLIAEVKRASPSKGTLRTEFAPADLAKAYQAGGAACISVLTDTPYFKGSDADLVAARRSEEHTSELQSLAYLVC
;
A
#
# COMPACT_ATOMS: atom_id res chain seq x y z
N MET A 1 8.54 30.05 -13.74
CA MET A 1 9.06 28.67 -13.59
C MET A 1 7.89 27.70 -13.51
N ALA A 2 7.93 26.61 -14.22
CA ALA A 2 6.87 25.62 -14.14
C ALA A 2 6.81 25.00 -12.73
N GLU A 3 5.62 24.93 -12.16
CA GLU A 3 5.41 24.25 -10.87
C GLU A 3 5.82 22.78 -10.98
N SER A 4 6.58 22.27 -10.02
CA SER A 4 7.00 20.87 -10.04
C SER A 4 5.79 19.94 -9.85
N VAL A 5 5.81 18.78 -10.49
CA VAL A 5 4.76 17.75 -10.34
C VAL A 5 4.54 17.42 -8.86
N LEU A 6 5.62 17.35 -8.08
CA LEU A 6 5.53 17.09 -6.63
C LEU A 6 4.80 18.22 -5.89
N ALA A 7 5.09 19.48 -6.19
CA ALA A 7 4.41 20.62 -5.55
C ALA A 7 2.89 20.58 -5.80
N ARG A 8 2.48 20.27 -7.02
CA ARG A 8 1.06 20.09 -7.38
C ARG A 8 0.43 18.92 -6.62
N ILE A 9 1.08 17.76 -6.58
CA ILE A 9 0.59 16.61 -5.81
C ILE A 9 0.38 16.98 -4.34
N CYS A 10 1.35 17.67 -3.73
CA CYS A 10 1.26 18.11 -2.34
C CYS A 10 0.11 19.10 -2.11
N ALA A 11 -0.12 20.03 -3.03
CA ALA A 11 -1.24 20.98 -2.95
C ALA A 11 -2.59 20.25 -3.00
N ASP A 12 -2.78 19.38 -3.98
CA ASP A 12 -4.01 18.59 -4.14
C ASP A 12 -4.27 17.67 -2.94
N LYS A 13 -3.21 17.07 -2.37
CA LYS A 13 -3.33 16.25 -1.16
C LYS A 13 -3.76 17.06 0.06
N ARG A 14 -3.30 18.30 0.23
CA ARG A 14 -3.75 19.16 1.32
C ARG A 14 -5.24 19.46 1.22
N GLU A 15 -5.74 19.76 0.02
CA GLU A 15 -7.18 20.00 -0.19
C GLU A 15 -8.01 18.71 0.01
N HIS A 16 -7.51 17.59 -0.49
CA HIS A 16 -8.14 16.29 -0.24
C HIS A 16 -8.25 15.98 1.26
N ILE A 17 -7.17 16.17 2.01
CA ILE A 17 -7.16 15.95 3.47
C ILE A 17 -8.15 16.86 4.18
N LYS A 18 -8.25 18.13 3.79
CA LYS A 18 -9.26 19.05 4.36
C LYS A 18 -10.69 18.54 4.15
N ALA A 19 -10.99 18.09 2.94
CA ALA A 19 -12.30 17.54 2.62
C ALA A 19 -12.60 16.26 3.42
N GLN A 20 -11.63 15.34 3.48
CA GLN A 20 -11.77 14.09 4.24
C GLN A 20 -11.96 14.34 5.74
N ARG A 21 -11.24 15.28 6.33
CA ARG A 21 -11.38 15.62 7.76
C ARG A 21 -12.75 16.20 8.10
N LYS A 22 -13.40 16.88 7.15
CA LYS A 22 -14.79 17.36 7.32
C LYS A 22 -15.79 16.20 7.24
N ALA A 23 -15.57 15.28 6.31
CA ALA A 23 -16.45 14.13 6.11
C ALA A 23 -16.32 13.09 7.23
N LYS A 24 -15.09 12.87 7.73
CA LYS A 24 -14.77 11.87 8.73
C LYS A 24 -13.79 12.42 9.76
N PRO A 25 -14.23 12.76 10.97
CA PRO A 25 -13.37 13.31 12.00
C PRO A 25 -12.36 12.27 12.50
N LEU A 26 -11.22 12.76 13.03
CA LEU A 26 -10.13 11.92 13.51
C LEU A 26 -10.58 10.87 14.53
N SER A 27 -11.46 11.26 15.46
CA SER A 27 -12.01 10.33 16.47
C SER A 27 -12.77 9.13 15.88
N ALA A 28 -13.41 9.31 14.72
CA ALA A 28 -14.06 8.22 14.01
C ALA A 28 -13.01 7.26 13.40
N ILE A 29 -11.96 7.83 12.78
CA ILE A 29 -10.85 7.04 12.21
C ILE A 29 -10.13 6.25 13.31
N GLU A 30 -9.83 6.86 14.44
CA GLU A 30 -9.19 6.19 15.59
C GLU A 30 -10.03 5.03 16.13
N ARG A 31 -11.35 5.23 16.24
CA ARG A 31 -12.26 4.17 16.66
C ARG A 31 -12.28 3.00 15.68
N GLU A 32 -12.35 3.29 14.39
CA GLU A 32 -12.32 2.27 13.35
C GLU A 32 -10.99 1.53 13.30
N ALA A 33 -9.87 2.25 13.45
CA ALA A 33 -8.54 1.65 13.50
C ALA A 33 -8.40 0.67 14.66
N LYS A 34 -8.92 1.02 15.86
CA LYS A 34 -8.93 0.13 17.03
C LYS A 34 -9.81 -1.11 16.86
N ALA A 35 -10.81 -1.04 15.99
CA ALA A 35 -11.69 -2.19 15.69
C ALA A 35 -11.13 -3.13 14.62
N GLN A 36 -9.99 -2.78 13.99
CA GLN A 36 -9.34 -3.62 12.98
C GLN A 36 -8.56 -4.77 13.62
N SER A 37 -8.25 -5.79 12.80
CA SER A 37 -7.31 -6.84 13.18
C SER A 37 -5.93 -6.25 13.52
N PRO A 38 -5.13 -6.90 14.38
CA PRO A 38 -3.79 -6.44 14.72
C PRO A 38 -2.91 -6.18 13.49
N VAL A 39 -2.01 -5.21 13.61
CA VAL A 39 -1.01 -4.95 12.57
C VAL A 39 -0.04 -6.12 12.45
N ARG A 40 0.46 -6.36 11.23
CA ARG A 40 1.33 -7.51 10.92
C ARG A 40 2.82 -7.28 11.17
N GLY A 41 3.21 -6.16 11.81
CA GLY A 41 4.59 -5.90 12.19
C GLY A 41 5.54 -5.69 11.01
N PHE A 42 5.34 -4.60 10.25
CA PHE A 42 6.12 -4.29 9.04
C PHE A 42 7.64 -4.29 9.29
N ALA A 43 8.12 -3.58 10.31
CA ALA A 43 9.54 -3.51 10.66
C ALA A 43 10.08 -4.90 11.06
N ALA A 44 9.38 -5.61 11.93
CA ALA A 44 9.77 -6.95 12.36
C ALA A 44 9.86 -7.96 11.20
N SER A 45 8.98 -7.83 10.20
CA SER A 45 9.01 -8.66 8.99
C SER A 45 10.27 -8.41 8.15
N LEU A 46 10.67 -7.14 7.99
CA LEU A 46 11.91 -6.76 7.32
C LEU A 46 13.14 -7.24 8.10
N GLU A 47 13.21 -6.97 9.40
CA GLU A 47 14.33 -7.40 10.25
C GLU A 47 14.53 -8.91 10.20
N LYS A 48 13.44 -9.68 10.27
CA LYS A 48 13.49 -11.15 10.16
C LYS A 48 13.99 -11.60 8.79
N SER A 49 13.58 -10.93 7.70
CA SER A 49 14.05 -11.23 6.35
C SER A 49 15.55 -10.94 6.23
N ILE A 50 16.01 -9.78 6.69
CA ILE A 50 17.41 -9.38 6.67
C ILE A 50 18.27 -10.37 7.48
N ALA A 51 17.84 -10.75 8.67
CA ALA A 51 18.56 -11.72 9.51
C ALA A 51 18.72 -13.11 8.84
N ARG A 52 17.78 -13.48 7.95
CA ARG A 52 17.78 -14.78 7.27
C ARG A 52 18.53 -14.77 5.94
N THR A 53 18.45 -13.68 5.18
CA THR A 53 18.87 -13.62 3.76
C THR A 53 19.77 -12.44 3.43
N ASP A 54 20.19 -11.65 4.42
CA ASP A 54 20.91 -10.38 4.26
C ASP A 54 20.12 -9.31 3.46
N THR A 55 18.84 -9.57 3.15
CA THR A 55 18.02 -8.67 2.31
C THR A 55 16.61 -8.55 2.85
N GLY A 56 16.10 -7.31 2.91
CA GLY A 56 14.70 -7.01 3.19
C GLY A 56 14.04 -6.40 1.96
N LEU A 57 13.22 -7.18 1.26
CA LEU A 57 12.54 -6.72 0.04
C LEU A 57 11.16 -6.16 0.36
N ILE A 58 10.93 -4.89 -0.03
CA ILE A 58 9.60 -4.28 -0.09
C ILE A 58 9.19 -4.24 -1.56
N ALA A 59 8.14 -4.98 -1.93
CA ALA A 59 7.59 -4.94 -3.28
C ALA A 59 6.44 -3.95 -3.36
N GLU A 60 6.31 -3.24 -4.48
CA GLU A 60 5.31 -2.19 -4.67
C GLU A 60 4.23 -2.59 -5.67
N VAL A 61 2.96 -2.49 -5.26
CA VAL A 61 1.78 -2.63 -6.11
C VAL A 61 1.39 -1.26 -6.63
N LYS A 62 1.66 -0.99 -7.91
CA LYS A 62 1.46 0.30 -8.58
C LYS A 62 0.81 0.11 -9.95
N ARG A 63 -0.36 0.71 -10.16
CA ARG A 63 -1.09 0.66 -11.45
C ARG A 63 -0.56 1.68 -12.45
N ALA A 64 -0.30 2.89 -11.99
CA ALA A 64 0.15 4.01 -12.82
C ALA A 64 1.08 4.93 -12.04
N SER A 65 1.79 5.80 -12.75
CA SER A 65 2.57 6.88 -12.14
C SER A 65 2.43 8.18 -12.93
N PRO A 66 2.62 9.35 -12.30
CA PRO A 66 2.54 10.65 -12.98
C PRO A 66 3.49 10.80 -14.16
N SER A 67 4.68 10.17 -14.08
CA SER A 67 5.73 10.29 -15.10
C SER A 67 5.60 9.29 -16.25
N LYS A 68 4.99 8.11 -16.02
CA LYS A 68 4.93 7.02 -17.00
C LYS A 68 3.51 6.64 -17.42
N GLY A 69 2.49 7.25 -16.81
CA GLY A 69 1.10 6.88 -17.05
C GLY A 69 0.76 5.49 -16.53
N THR A 70 -0.11 4.77 -17.24
CA THR A 70 -0.52 3.41 -16.88
C THR A 70 0.61 2.42 -17.13
N LEU A 71 1.04 1.73 -16.07
CA LEU A 71 2.12 0.74 -16.11
C LEU A 71 1.61 -0.65 -16.46
N ARG A 72 0.36 -0.96 -16.09
CA ARG A 72 -0.30 -2.24 -16.36
C ARG A 72 -1.75 -2.01 -16.76
N THR A 73 -2.17 -2.58 -17.87
CA THR A 73 -3.56 -2.61 -18.33
C THR A 73 -4.36 -3.66 -17.58
N GLU A 74 -3.80 -4.85 -17.43
CA GLU A 74 -4.33 -5.89 -16.55
C GLU A 74 -3.70 -5.75 -15.17
N PHE A 75 -4.54 -5.45 -14.18
CA PHE A 75 -4.08 -5.15 -12.84
C PHE A 75 -4.92 -5.90 -11.81
N ALA A 76 -4.32 -6.95 -11.27
CA ALA A 76 -4.87 -7.79 -10.23
C ALA A 76 -4.00 -7.70 -8.96
N PRO A 77 -4.32 -6.81 -7.99
CA PRO A 77 -3.52 -6.60 -6.78
C PRO A 77 -3.30 -7.89 -5.97
N ALA A 78 -4.31 -8.76 -5.90
CA ALA A 78 -4.23 -10.04 -5.21
C ALA A 78 -3.18 -10.98 -5.84
N ASP A 79 -3.15 -11.08 -7.16
CA ASP A 79 -2.21 -11.95 -7.87
C ASP A 79 -0.79 -11.40 -7.82
N LEU A 80 -0.64 -10.06 -7.89
CA LEU A 80 0.64 -9.40 -7.69
C LEU A 80 1.18 -9.64 -6.28
N ALA A 81 0.36 -9.53 -5.24
CA ALA A 81 0.77 -9.78 -3.87
C ALA A 81 1.24 -11.23 -3.68
N LYS A 82 0.52 -12.21 -4.21
CA LYS A 82 0.93 -13.63 -4.21
C LYS A 82 2.26 -13.85 -4.93
N ALA A 83 2.43 -13.25 -6.10
CA ALA A 83 3.67 -13.38 -6.88
C ALA A 83 4.86 -12.74 -6.15
N TYR A 84 4.69 -11.58 -5.53
CA TYR A 84 5.71 -10.93 -4.74
C TYR A 84 6.09 -11.73 -3.50
N GLN A 85 5.10 -12.29 -2.81
CA GLN A 85 5.34 -13.20 -1.68
C GLN A 85 6.12 -14.44 -2.11
N ALA A 86 5.72 -15.09 -3.18
CA ALA A 86 6.43 -16.24 -3.74
C ALA A 86 7.86 -15.89 -4.18
N GLY A 87 8.08 -14.65 -4.64
CA GLY A 87 9.39 -14.10 -4.98
C GLY A 87 10.24 -13.67 -3.79
N GLY A 88 9.77 -13.85 -2.55
CA GLY A 88 10.54 -13.58 -1.34
C GLY A 88 10.40 -12.15 -0.80
N ALA A 89 9.40 -11.38 -1.22
CA ALA A 89 9.11 -10.09 -0.59
C ALA A 89 8.78 -10.28 0.89
N ALA A 90 9.39 -9.48 1.74
CA ALA A 90 9.10 -9.43 3.18
C ALA A 90 7.89 -8.55 3.48
N CYS A 91 7.69 -7.53 2.66
CA CYS A 91 6.62 -6.55 2.80
C CYS A 91 6.10 -6.10 1.44
N ILE A 92 4.86 -5.59 1.42
CA ILE A 92 4.25 -5.00 0.24
C ILE A 92 3.81 -3.57 0.53
N SER A 93 4.12 -2.67 -0.40
CA SER A 93 3.58 -1.31 -0.48
C SER A 93 2.48 -1.27 -1.53
N VAL A 94 1.34 -0.67 -1.21
CA VAL A 94 0.21 -0.53 -2.15
C VAL A 94 -0.11 0.94 -2.36
N LEU A 95 -0.03 1.42 -3.60
CA LEU A 95 -0.41 2.79 -3.97
C LEU A 95 -1.93 2.89 -4.06
N THR A 96 -2.55 3.59 -3.11
CA THR A 96 -4.01 3.76 -3.04
C THR A 96 -4.48 5.10 -3.60
N ASP A 97 -3.59 6.01 -3.91
CA ASP A 97 -3.91 7.32 -4.47
C ASP A 97 -4.55 7.20 -5.86
N THR A 98 -5.78 7.70 -6.00
CA THR A 98 -6.53 7.60 -7.26
C THR A 98 -6.08 8.62 -8.31
N PRO A 99 -5.94 9.93 -8.01
CA PRO A 99 -5.66 10.93 -9.04
C PRO A 99 -4.34 10.71 -9.80
N TYR A 100 -3.30 10.32 -9.08
CA TYR A 100 -1.94 10.26 -9.64
C TYR A 100 -1.45 8.85 -9.94
N PHE A 101 -1.93 7.84 -9.19
CA PHE A 101 -1.46 6.46 -9.31
C PHE A 101 -2.55 5.49 -9.75
N LYS A 102 -3.80 5.98 -9.93
CA LYS A 102 -4.98 5.18 -10.29
C LYS A 102 -5.23 4.01 -9.34
N GLY A 103 -4.78 4.13 -8.11
CA GLY A 103 -5.00 3.16 -7.05
C GLY A 103 -6.33 3.37 -6.33
N SER A 104 -6.62 2.46 -5.39
CA SER A 104 -7.79 2.54 -4.52
C SER A 104 -7.56 1.79 -3.20
N ASP A 105 -8.34 2.09 -2.18
CA ASP A 105 -8.33 1.32 -0.92
C ASP A 105 -8.74 -0.14 -1.17
N ALA A 106 -9.58 -0.40 -2.18
CA ALA A 106 -9.96 -1.75 -2.57
C ALA A 106 -8.76 -2.58 -3.06
N ASP A 107 -7.77 -1.95 -3.71
CA ASP A 107 -6.54 -2.62 -4.14
C ASP A 107 -5.73 -3.12 -2.93
N LEU A 108 -5.64 -2.32 -1.86
CA LEU A 108 -5.01 -2.73 -0.60
C LEU A 108 -5.75 -3.90 0.05
N VAL A 109 -7.08 -3.83 0.11
CA VAL A 109 -7.91 -4.90 0.68
C VAL A 109 -7.75 -6.19 -0.12
N ALA A 110 -7.75 -6.12 -1.45
CA ALA A 110 -7.56 -7.28 -2.32
C ALA A 110 -6.19 -7.91 -2.14
N ALA A 111 -5.12 -7.10 -2.12
CA ALA A 111 -3.77 -7.57 -1.88
C ALA A 111 -3.65 -8.25 -0.50
N ARG A 112 -4.18 -7.63 0.56
CA ARG A 112 -4.12 -8.15 1.93
C ARG A 112 -4.87 -9.48 2.11
N ARG A 113 -6.05 -9.61 1.49
CA ARG A 113 -6.88 -10.84 1.58
C ARG A 113 -6.31 -12.01 0.81
N SER A 114 -5.49 -11.78 -0.18
CA SER A 114 -4.91 -12.85 -1.00
C SER A 114 -4.06 -13.84 -0.21
N GLU A 115 -3.62 -13.45 1.00
CA GLU A 115 -2.78 -14.25 1.89
C GLU A 115 -3.56 -15.06 2.93
N GLU A 116 -4.83 -14.75 3.17
CA GLU A 116 -5.63 -15.41 4.20
C GLU A 116 -5.89 -16.91 3.91
N HIS A 117 -5.55 -17.35 2.68
CA HIS A 117 -5.71 -18.73 2.23
C HIS A 117 -4.41 -19.55 2.15
N THR A 118 -3.27 -18.97 2.54
CA THR A 118 -1.99 -19.68 2.57
C THR A 118 -1.58 -19.99 4.01
N SER A 119 -1.88 -21.20 4.47
CA SER A 119 -1.84 -21.63 5.87
C SER A 119 -0.44 -21.84 6.47
N GLU A 120 0.67 -21.55 5.79
CA GLU A 120 2.02 -21.84 6.30
C GLU A 120 3.09 -20.79 6.07
N LEU A 121 2.82 -19.67 5.44
CA LEU A 121 3.84 -18.67 5.12
C LEU A 121 3.59 -17.34 5.82
N GLN A 122 4.67 -16.76 6.29
CA GLN A 122 4.77 -15.48 6.97
C GLN A 122 3.84 -14.44 6.34
N SER A 123 2.83 -13.99 7.10
CA SER A 123 1.93 -12.94 6.64
C SER A 123 2.74 -11.70 6.28
N LEU A 124 2.65 -11.26 5.02
CA LEU A 124 3.27 -10.02 4.57
C LEU A 124 2.72 -8.83 5.36
N ALA A 125 3.59 -7.91 5.70
CA ALA A 125 3.19 -6.63 6.26
C ALA A 125 2.96 -5.62 5.14
N TYR A 126 1.97 -4.76 5.29
CA TYR A 126 1.55 -3.80 4.28
C TYR A 126 1.80 -2.37 4.69
N LEU A 127 2.26 -1.57 3.75
CA LEU A 127 2.34 -0.12 3.83
C LEU A 127 1.39 0.48 2.79
N VAL A 128 0.56 1.43 3.23
CA VAL A 128 -0.32 2.22 2.35
C VAL A 128 0.42 3.47 1.91
N CYS A 129 0.46 3.72 0.61
CA CYS A 129 1.04 4.91 0.03
C CYS A 129 0.06 5.63 -0.91
#